data_41881b98ab0968a03e6b928da2fb2057
#
_entry.id   41881b98ab0968a03e6b928da2fb2057
#
_cell.length_a   1.000
_cell.length_b   1.000
_cell.length_c   1.000
_cell.angle_alpha   90.00
_cell.angle_beta   90.00
_cell.angle_gamma   90.00
#
_symmetry.space_group_name_H-M   'P 1'
#
loop_
_entity.id
_entity.type
_entity.pdbx_description
1 polymer ?
#
loop_
_entity_poly.entity_id
_entity_poly.type
_entity_poly.pdbx_seq_one_letter_code
_entity_poly.pdbx_strand_id
1 'polypeptide(L)'
;EEAESYSDEDYQVSVKWSKINTEGKRSYQRCYGAPFQIQISGSGLVAPCGMLFNERYSRFHIGNITQQRFKDIVNSDRYWEVMNHLASPNFDAQTMCGSLCLQHKVNEFLDGYKKGDILLEEPKGTPPNHINFV
;
A
#
# COMPACT_ATOMS: atom_id res chain seq x y z
N GLU A 1 -0.84 24.58 -3.26
CA GLU A 1 -0.30 25.96 -3.10
C GLU A 1 -1.26 26.82 -2.28
N GLU A 2 -2.51 27.08 -2.73
CA GLU A 2 -3.47 27.88 -1.96
C GLU A 2 -3.71 27.30 -0.55
N ALA A 3 -3.96 26.00 -0.44
CA ALA A 3 -4.17 25.35 0.86
C ALA A 3 -2.97 25.52 1.82
N GLU A 4 -1.75 25.48 1.32
CA GLU A 4 -0.53 25.64 2.13
C GLU A 4 -0.34 27.10 2.60
N SER A 5 -0.93 28.09 1.90
CA SER A 5 -0.89 29.49 2.31
C SER A 5 -1.73 29.79 3.56
N TYR A 6 -2.59 28.87 3.97
CA TYR A 6 -3.34 28.95 5.23
C TYR A 6 -2.56 28.46 6.46
N SER A 7 -1.30 28.07 6.28
CA SER A 7 -0.43 27.72 7.41
C SER A 7 -0.04 28.97 8.21
N ASP A 8 -0.01 28.82 9.54
CA ASP A 8 0.48 29.84 10.49
C ASP A 8 1.40 29.20 11.55
N GLU A 9 1.70 29.91 12.62
CA GLU A 9 2.59 29.46 13.70
C GLU A 9 2.02 28.25 14.47
N ASP A 10 0.68 28.13 14.57
CA ASP A 10 -0.02 27.11 15.35
C ASP A 10 -0.59 25.97 14.46
N TYR A 11 -0.74 26.22 13.15
CA TYR A 11 -1.40 25.28 12.25
C TYR A 11 -0.63 25.16 10.93
N GLN A 12 -0.22 23.94 10.59
CA GLN A 12 0.51 23.66 9.36
C GLN A 12 -0.27 22.80 8.38
N VAL A 13 -0.52 23.31 7.19
CA VAL A 13 -1.11 22.57 6.07
C VAL A 13 0.01 21.92 5.26
N SER A 14 0.00 20.60 5.18
CA SER A 14 0.95 19.84 4.36
C SER A 14 0.24 19.10 3.24
N VAL A 15 0.65 19.36 2.00
CA VAL A 15 0.11 18.71 0.80
C VAL A 15 1.07 17.62 0.33
N LYS A 16 0.55 16.41 0.10
CA LYS A 16 1.35 15.28 -0.41
C LYS A 16 1.57 15.40 -1.93
N TRP A 17 2.33 16.40 -2.34
CA TRP A 17 2.63 16.71 -3.74
C TRP A 17 3.15 15.50 -4.53
N SER A 18 3.99 14.67 -3.91
CA SER A 18 4.50 13.46 -4.54
C SER A 18 3.40 12.49 -5.00
N LYS A 19 2.25 12.46 -4.30
CA LYS A 19 1.11 11.63 -4.70
C LYS A 19 0.24 12.28 -5.77
N ILE A 20 0.09 13.61 -5.70
CA ILE A 20 -0.69 14.37 -6.69
C ILE A 20 0.05 14.37 -8.03
N ASN A 21 1.35 14.65 -8.03
CA ASN A 21 2.15 14.78 -9.24
C ASN A 21 2.40 13.46 -9.97
N THR A 22 2.24 12.30 -9.31
CA THR A 22 2.39 11.01 -9.99
C THR A 22 1.24 10.69 -10.96
N GLU A 23 0.10 11.38 -10.83
CA GLU A 23 -1.11 11.17 -11.66
C GLU A 23 -1.52 9.68 -11.77
N GLY A 24 -1.14 8.87 -10.77
CA GLY A 24 -1.36 7.43 -10.78
C GLY A 24 -0.40 6.62 -11.66
N LYS A 25 0.58 7.25 -12.28
CA LYS A 25 1.61 6.55 -13.08
C LYS A 25 2.47 5.66 -12.18
N ARG A 26 2.77 4.45 -12.66
CA ARG A 26 3.58 3.44 -11.96
C ARG A 26 4.64 2.87 -12.88
N SER A 27 5.86 2.75 -12.36
CA SER A 27 6.98 2.08 -13.04
C SER A 27 6.91 0.55 -12.92
N TYR A 28 6.12 0.06 -11.97
CA TYR A 28 5.94 -1.36 -11.65
C TYR A 28 4.57 -1.88 -12.10
N GLN A 29 4.49 -3.18 -12.41
CA GLN A 29 3.24 -3.85 -12.75
C GLN A 29 2.65 -4.64 -11.58
N ARG A 30 3.46 -5.13 -10.64
CA ARG A 30 3.02 -6.03 -9.58
C ARG A 30 2.99 -5.34 -8.23
N CYS A 31 2.10 -5.78 -7.34
CA CYS A 31 2.03 -5.25 -5.99
C CYS A 31 2.77 -6.17 -5.02
N TYR A 32 4.03 -5.86 -4.75
CA TYR A 32 4.85 -6.55 -3.74
C TYR A 32 4.68 -5.96 -2.33
N GLY A 33 4.15 -4.74 -2.24
CA GLY A 33 3.96 -4.03 -0.98
C GLY A 33 2.75 -4.49 -0.16
N ALA A 34 1.84 -5.26 -0.76
CA ALA A 34 0.60 -5.69 -0.10
C ALA A 34 0.80 -6.37 1.28
N PRO A 35 1.78 -7.27 1.48
CA PRO A 35 2.01 -7.91 2.77
C PRO A 35 2.46 -6.95 3.88
N PHE A 36 2.99 -5.77 3.53
CA PHE A 36 3.50 -4.79 4.50
C PHE A 36 2.42 -3.85 5.05
N GLN A 37 1.25 -3.81 4.42
CA GLN A 37 0.20 -2.86 4.80
C GLN A 37 -1.19 -3.42 4.50
N ILE A 38 -1.69 -4.25 5.39
CA ILE A 38 -3.08 -4.74 5.36
C ILE A 38 -4.02 -3.63 5.87
N GLN A 39 -5.18 -3.50 5.25
CA GLN A 39 -6.19 -2.55 5.65
C GLN A 39 -7.48 -3.25 6.08
N ILE A 40 -8.17 -2.62 7.04
CA ILE A 40 -9.47 -3.06 7.57
C ILE A 40 -10.47 -1.93 7.34
N SER A 41 -11.59 -2.24 6.71
CA SER A 41 -12.68 -1.27 6.50
C SER A 41 -13.50 -1.04 7.77
N GLY A 42 -14.34 -0.01 7.77
CA GLY A 42 -15.29 0.24 8.85
C GLY A 42 -16.31 -0.89 9.10
N SER A 43 -16.54 -1.77 8.11
CA SER A 43 -17.37 -2.98 8.24
C SER A 43 -16.59 -4.22 8.73
N GLY A 44 -15.31 -4.07 9.05
CA GLY A 44 -14.45 -5.16 9.46
C GLY A 44 -13.86 -6.00 8.33
N LEU A 45 -14.15 -5.66 7.06
CA LEU A 45 -13.58 -6.36 5.91
C LEU A 45 -12.07 -6.13 5.83
N VAL A 46 -11.31 -7.21 5.62
CA VAL A 46 -9.85 -7.20 5.48
C VAL A 46 -9.47 -7.35 4.02
N ALA A 47 -8.67 -6.42 3.51
CA ALA A 47 -8.16 -6.45 2.14
C ALA A 47 -6.71 -5.91 2.07
N PRO A 48 -5.98 -6.18 0.99
CA PRO A 48 -4.58 -5.74 0.82
C PRO A 48 -4.41 -4.21 0.81
N CYS A 49 -5.43 -3.49 0.36
CA CYS A 49 -5.46 -2.02 0.40
C CYS A 49 -6.90 -1.48 0.27
N GLY A 50 -7.09 -0.19 0.63
CA GLY A 50 -8.41 0.47 0.60
C GLY A 50 -9.05 0.56 -0.78
N MET A 51 -8.25 0.50 -1.86
CA MET A 51 -8.78 0.50 -3.22
C MET A 51 -9.53 -0.80 -3.57
N LEU A 52 -9.33 -1.87 -2.80
CA LEU A 52 -9.87 -3.20 -3.06
C LEU A 52 -11.06 -3.58 -2.16
N PHE A 53 -11.61 -2.61 -1.38
CA PHE A 53 -12.79 -2.88 -0.55
C PHE A 53 -14.11 -2.96 -1.34
N ASN A 54 -14.16 -2.39 -2.55
CA ASN A 54 -15.37 -2.43 -3.35
C ASN A 54 -15.69 -3.87 -3.76
N GLU A 55 -16.99 -4.22 -3.82
CA GLU A 55 -17.50 -5.56 -4.13
C GLU A 55 -16.99 -6.11 -5.47
N ARG A 56 -16.77 -5.25 -6.45
CA ARG A 56 -16.17 -5.65 -7.75
C ARG A 56 -14.77 -6.27 -7.60
N TYR A 57 -14.13 -6.06 -6.43
CA TYR A 57 -12.83 -6.60 -6.06
C TYR A 57 -12.90 -7.72 -5.01
N SER A 58 -14.07 -8.33 -4.81
CA SER A 58 -14.31 -9.38 -3.79
C SER A 58 -13.29 -10.52 -3.87
N ARG A 59 -12.77 -10.80 -5.06
CA ARG A 59 -11.67 -11.77 -5.25
C ARG A 59 -10.38 -11.46 -4.46
N PHE A 60 -10.21 -10.22 -3.98
CA PHE A 60 -9.09 -9.78 -3.16
C PHE A 60 -9.46 -9.64 -1.67
N HIS A 61 -10.71 -9.88 -1.31
CA HIS A 61 -11.11 -9.87 0.09
C HIS A 61 -10.52 -11.09 0.80
N ILE A 62 -9.88 -10.85 1.96
CA ILE A 62 -9.14 -11.88 2.69
C ILE A 62 -10.02 -12.51 3.78
N GLY A 63 -10.80 -11.68 4.47
CA GLY A 63 -11.68 -12.11 5.56
C GLY A 63 -12.38 -10.93 6.21
N ASN A 64 -13.04 -11.17 7.35
CA ASN A 64 -13.72 -10.11 8.10
C ASN A 64 -13.47 -10.30 9.61
N ILE A 65 -12.99 -9.27 10.30
CA ILE A 65 -12.67 -9.29 11.73
C ILE A 65 -13.91 -9.41 12.63
N THR A 66 -15.11 -9.17 12.12
CA THR A 66 -16.36 -9.42 12.85
C THR A 66 -16.73 -10.89 12.90
N GLN A 67 -16.11 -11.72 12.07
CA GLN A 67 -16.40 -13.16 11.94
C GLN A 67 -15.22 -14.03 12.37
N GLN A 68 -13.99 -13.53 12.25
CA GLN A 68 -12.75 -14.27 12.48
C GLN A 68 -11.75 -13.38 13.22
N ARG A 69 -10.86 -13.97 14.02
CA ARG A 69 -9.76 -13.23 14.61
C ARG A 69 -8.77 -12.80 13.53
N PHE A 70 -8.25 -11.60 13.60
CA PHE A 70 -7.27 -11.09 12.63
C PHE A 70 -6.06 -12.02 12.46
N LYS A 71 -5.57 -12.60 13.57
CA LYS A 71 -4.48 -13.59 13.53
C LYS A 71 -4.81 -14.79 12.63
N ASP A 72 -6.05 -15.28 12.66
CA ASP A 72 -6.44 -16.43 11.87
C ASP A 72 -6.57 -16.05 10.39
N ILE A 73 -7.05 -14.84 10.12
CA ILE A 73 -7.14 -14.29 8.74
C ILE A 73 -5.75 -14.21 8.09
N VAL A 74 -4.76 -13.60 8.76
CA VAL A 74 -3.41 -13.41 8.18
C VAL A 74 -2.58 -14.70 8.11
N ASN A 75 -2.97 -15.74 8.84
CA ASN A 75 -2.36 -17.07 8.76
C ASN A 75 -3.11 -18.04 7.83
N SER A 76 -4.19 -17.57 7.18
CA SER A 76 -5.00 -18.43 6.30
C SER A 76 -4.36 -18.63 4.93
N ASP A 77 -4.72 -19.72 4.26
CA ASP A 77 -4.37 -19.97 2.86
C ASP A 77 -4.90 -18.85 1.96
N ARG A 78 -6.08 -18.32 2.29
CA ARG A 78 -6.70 -17.21 1.55
C ARG A 78 -5.84 -15.94 1.56
N TYR A 79 -5.18 -15.64 2.67
CA TYR A 79 -4.24 -14.53 2.74
C TYR A 79 -3.12 -14.69 1.71
N TRP A 80 -2.46 -15.84 1.70
CA TRP A 80 -1.34 -16.11 0.80
C TRP A 80 -1.77 -16.25 -0.66
N GLU A 81 -2.94 -16.80 -0.92
CA GLU A 81 -3.53 -16.83 -2.26
C GLU A 81 -3.65 -15.40 -2.84
N VAL A 82 -4.21 -14.47 -2.07
CA VAL A 82 -4.36 -13.07 -2.49
C VAL A 82 -3.00 -12.38 -2.65
N MET A 83 -2.08 -12.53 -1.69
CA MET A 83 -0.75 -11.92 -1.76
C MET A 83 0.06 -12.42 -2.96
N ASN A 84 0.04 -13.74 -3.19
CA ASN A 84 0.72 -14.36 -4.33
C ASN A 84 0.09 -13.93 -5.67
N HIS A 85 -1.22 -13.78 -5.74
CA HIS A 85 -1.87 -13.28 -6.94
C HIS A 85 -1.45 -11.85 -7.27
N LEU A 86 -1.40 -10.95 -6.26
CA LEU A 86 -0.97 -9.55 -6.44
C LEU A 86 0.50 -9.42 -6.89
N ALA A 87 1.35 -10.37 -6.49
CA ALA A 87 2.75 -10.46 -6.88
C ALA A 87 2.98 -11.20 -8.21
N SER A 88 1.94 -11.82 -8.77
CA SER A 88 2.03 -12.67 -9.97
C SER A 88 1.92 -11.86 -11.28
N PRO A 89 2.27 -12.47 -12.44
CA PRO A 89 2.03 -11.88 -13.76
C PRO A 89 0.55 -11.63 -14.09
N ASN A 90 -0.38 -12.26 -13.36
CA ASN A 90 -1.83 -12.13 -13.58
C ASN A 90 -2.42 -10.84 -12.96
N PHE A 91 -1.61 -10.06 -12.25
CA PHE A 91 -1.98 -8.77 -11.71
C PHE A 91 -1.18 -7.64 -12.34
N ASP A 92 -1.87 -6.60 -12.78
CA ASP A 92 -1.25 -5.40 -13.32
C ASP A 92 -1.71 -4.16 -12.53
N ALA A 93 -0.81 -3.63 -11.71
CA ALA A 93 -1.07 -2.44 -10.90
C ALA A 93 -1.28 -1.17 -11.74
N GLN A 94 -0.82 -1.14 -12.98
CA GLN A 94 -0.98 0.03 -13.88
C GLN A 94 -2.42 0.18 -14.36
N THR A 95 -3.11 -0.93 -14.57
CA THR A 95 -4.47 -0.96 -15.12
C THR A 95 -5.55 -1.32 -14.08
N MET A 96 -5.19 -2.08 -13.05
CA MET A 96 -6.16 -2.62 -12.08
C MET A 96 -6.27 -1.80 -10.79
N CYS A 97 -5.32 -0.91 -10.50
CA CYS A 97 -5.34 -0.05 -9.32
C CYS A 97 -5.83 1.37 -9.66
N GLY A 98 -6.41 2.05 -8.66
CA GLY A 98 -6.72 3.48 -8.75
C GLY A 98 -5.47 4.37 -8.74
N SER A 99 -5.66 5.68 -8.93
CA SER A 99 -4.57 6.67 -9.04
C SER A 99 -3.73 6.80 -7.76
N LEU A 100 -4.35 6.71 -6.59
CA LEU A 100 -3.67 6.86 -5.30
C LEU A 100 -3.25 5.50 -4.75
N CYS A 101 -1.95 5.31 -4.53
CA CYS A 101 -1.40 4.09 -3.93
C CYS A 101 -0.60 4.44 -2.68
N LEU A 102 -1.04 3.96 -1.51
CA LEU A 102 -0.32 4.15 -0.25
C LEU A 102 1.01 3.39 -0.23
N GLN A 103 1.09 2.30 -0.97
CA GLN A 103 2.27 1.43 -1.06
C GLN A 103 3.17 1.75 -2.26
N HIS A 104 2.97 2.91 -2.90
CA HIS A 104 3.67 3.25 -4.14
C HIS A 104 5.20 3.16 -3.98
N LYS A 105 5.76 3.83 -2.98
CA LYS A 105 7.21 3.82 -2.72
C LYS A 105 7.75 2.45 -2.33
N VAL A 106 6.99 1.68 -1.56
CA VAL A 106 7.35 0.29 -1.23
C VAL A 106 7.40 -0.58 -2.48
N ASN A 107 6.41 -0.45 -3.37
CA ASN A 107 6.38 -1.20 -4.62
C ASN A 107 7.50 -0.79 -5.59
N GLU A 108 7.81 0.50 -5.72
CA GLU A 108 8.95 0.98 -6.52
C GLU A 108 10.26 0.37 -6.03
N PHE A 109 10.49 0.42 -4.71
CA PHE A 109 11.69 -0.14 -4.11
C PHE A 109 11.79 -1.66 -4.33
N LEU A 110 10.73 -2.42 -4.03
CA LEU A 110 10.73 -3.87 -4.15
C LEU A 110 10.82 -4.33 -5.61
N ASP A 111 10.21 -3.61 -6.55
CA ASP A 111 10.33 -3.89 -7.97
C ASP A 111 11.76 -3.66 -8.48
N GLY A 112 12.38 -2.53 -8.10
CA GLY A 112 13.78 -2.24 -8.41
C GLY A 112 14.75 -3.24 -7.77
N TYR A 113 14.51 -3.61 -6.51
CA TYR A 113 15.31 -4.65 -5.84
C TYR A 113 15.23 -6.00 -6.59
N LYS A 114 14.02 -6.44 -6.99
CA LYS A 114 13.85 -7.68 -7.75
C LYS A 114 14.48 -7.66 -9.13
N LYS A 115 14.59 -6.50 -9.76
CA LYS A 115 15.27 -6.30 -11.05
C LYS A 115 16.79 -6.21 -10.91
N GLY A 116 17.29 -6.02 -9.69
CA GLY A 116 18.71 -5.81 -9.41
C GLY A 116 19.16 -4.35 -9.59
N ASP A 117 18.24 -3.43 -9.80
CA ASP A 117 18.53 -1.99 -9.95
C ASP A 117 18.79 -1.32 -8.58
N ILE A 118 18.30 -1.91 -7.50
CA ILE A 118 18.46 -1.43 -6.13
C ILE A 118 19.14 -2.52 -5.29
N LEU A 119 20.18 -2.14 -4.56
CA LEU A 119 20.85 -2.99 -3.57
C LEU A 119 20.34 -2.63 -2.17
N LEU A 120 20.25 -3.65 -1.29
CA LEU A 120 19.99 -3.43 0.13
C LEU A 120 21.26 -2.88 0.77
N GLU A 121 21.14 -1.69 1.38
CA GLU A 121 22.17 -1.12 2.21
C GLU A 121 21.68 -1.04 3.66
N GLU A 122 22.61 -1.13 4.61
CA GLU A 122 22.28 -0.84 6.01
C GLU A 122 21.83 0.62 6.14
N PRO A 123 20.77 0.91 6.91
CA PRO A 123 20.32 2.27 7.14
C PRO A 123 21.45 3.11 7.76
N LYS A 124 21.78 4.22 7.13
CA LYS A 124 22.76 5.17 7.63
C LYS A 124 22.04 6.26 8.41
N GLY A 125 22.46 6.49 9.66
CA GLY A 125 21.93 7.56 10.50
C GLY A 125 21.00 7.12 11.61
N THR A 126 20.47 8.09 12.33
CA THR A 126 19.52 7.86 13.42
C THR A 126 18.16 7.46 12.84
N PRO A 127 17.52 6.38 13.31
CA PRO A 127 16.19 6.02 12.88
C PRO A 127 15.20 7.18 13.10
N PRO A 128 14.21 7.37 12.22
CA PRO A 128 13.17 8.37 12.46
C PRO A 128 12.41 8.05 13.75
N ASN A 129 11.93 9.08 14.47
CA ASN A 129 11.20 8.93 15.72
C ASN A 129 9.92 8.07 15.58
N HIS A 130 9.41 7.94 14.37
CA HIS A 130 8.19 7.21 14.04
C HIS A 130 8.45 6.21 12.90
N ILE A 131 9.28 5.19 13.16
CA ILE A 131 9.65 4.17 12.16
C ILE A 131 8.48 3.32 11.65
N ASN A 132 7.37 3.30 12.39
CA ASN A 132 6.17 2.53 12.04
C ASN A 132 5.08 3.38 11.33
N PHE A 133 5.35 4.67 11.09
CA PHE A 133 4.44 5.54 10.34
C PHE A 133 4.89 5.67 8.88
N VAL A 134 4.00 5.22 7.99
CA VAL A 134 4.18 5.30 6.54
C VAL A 134 3.41 6.49 5.98
#